data_74fea7fda21a69e18b86287063ec938d
#
_entry.id   74fea7fda21a69e18b86287063ec938d
#
_cell.length_a   1.000
_cell.length_b   1.000
_cell.length_c   1.000
_cell.angle_alpha   90.00
_cell.angle_beta   90.00
_cell.angle_gamma   90.00
#
_symmetry.space_group_name_H-M   'P 1'
#
loop_
_entity.id
_entity.type
_entity.pdbx_description
1 polymer ?
#
loop_
_entity_poly.entity_id
_entity_poly.type
_entity_poly.pdbx_seq_one_letter_code
_entity_poly.pdbx_strand_id
1 'polypeptide(L)'
;MGKRVLLIEDEPNIIEAIRFILSRDGWTVETHSDGATAVAAVAAKRPDIVILDVMLPNKSGFDILRDLRGMAEHSELSILMLTARGQKKDRDMAEAAGVSHFMTKPFSNSEMLEAVRRLAGLDRAQANDG
;
A
#
# COMPACT_ATOMS: atom_id res chain seq x y z
N MET A 1 7.76 4.21 -18.00
CA MET A 1 8.08 4.07 -16.73
C MET A 1 7.20 3.20 -16.01
N GLY A 2 7.65 2.20 -15.46
CA GLY A 2 6.85 1.20 -14.82
C GLY A 2 6.08 1.74 -13.64
N LYS A 3 4.79 1.55 -13.63
CA LYS A 3 3.97 1.83 -12.47
C LYS A 3 3.75 0.49 -11.80
N ARG A 4 4.49 0.25 -10.73
CA ARG A 4 4.50 -1.05 -10.05
C ARG A 4 3.97 -0.93 -8.65
N VAL A 5 2.98 -1.76 -8.32
CA VAL A 5 2.42 -1.86 -6.98
C VAL A 5 2.72 -3.23 -6.42
N LEU A 6 3.22 -3.28 -5.20
CA LEU A 6 3.30 -4.54 -4.47
C LEU A 6 2.18 -4.55 -3.45
N LEU A 7 1.27 -5.50 -3.60
CA LEU A 7 0.12 -5.64 -2.72
C LEU A 7 0.41 -6.75 -1.72
N ILE A 8 0.55 -6.39 -0.46
CA ILE A 8 0.83 -7.33 0.62
C ILE A 8 -0.46 -7.59 1.35
N GLU A 9 -1.10 -8.68 1.01
CA GLU A 9 -2.47 -8.99 1.43
C GLU A 9 -2.68 -10.49 1.30
N ASP A 10 -3.44 -11.11 2.19
CA ASP A 10 -3.68 -12.54 2.13
C ASP A 10 -5.12 -12.93 1.79
N GLU A 11 -6.04 -11.97 1.75
CA GLU A 11 -7.43 -12.26 1.41
C GLU A 11 -7.63 -12.28 -0.11
N PRO A 12 -8.00 -13.43 -0.69
CA PRO A 12 -8.11 -13.52 -2.16
C PRO A 12 -9.09 -12.52 -2.77
N ASN A 13 -10.20 -12.24 -2.09
CA ASN A 13 -11.20 -11.32 -2.63
C ASN A 13 -10.67 -9.90 -2.71
N ILE A 14 -9.90 -9.49 -1.72
CA ILE A 14 -9.30 -8.16 -1.71
C ILE A 14 -8.22 -8.06 -2.78
N ILE A 15 -7.41 -9.10 -2.90
CA ILE A 15 -6.36 -9.15 -3.91
C ILE A 15 -6.97 -8.99 -5.30
N GLU A 16 -8.03 -9.74 -5.59
CA GLU A 16 -8.66 -9.66 -6.90
C GLU A 16 -9.26 -8.29 -7.18
N ALA A 17 -9.91 -7.71 -6.18
CA ALA A 17 -10.53 -6.39 -6.34
C ALA A 17 -9.48 -5.33 -6.66
N ILE A 18 -8.40 -5.31 -5.90
CA ILE A 18 -7.36 -4.29 -6.09
C ILE A 18 -6.63 -4.51 -7.42
N ARG A 19 -6.33 -5.78 -7.73
CA ARG A 19 -5.68 -6.09 -8.99
C ARG A 19 -6.52 -5.62 -10.18
N PHE A 20 -7.82 -5.88 -10.12
CA PHE A 20 -8.74 -5.46 -11.18
C PHE A 20 -8.73 -3.95 -11.35
N ILE A 21 -8.88 -3.22 -10.25
CA ILE A 21 -8.93 -1.75 -10.29
C ILE A 21 -7.65 -1.17 -10.87
N LEU A 22 -6.51 -1.61 -10.37
CA LEU A 22 -5.24 -0.98 -10.72
C LEU A 22 -4.71 -1.44 -12.06
N SER A 23 -4.94 -2.70 -12.44
CA SER A 23 -4.50 -3.17 -13.75
C SER A 23 -5.17 -2.40 -14.88
N ARG A 24 -6.43 -2.05 -14.69
CA ARG A 24 -7.16 -1.26 -15.69
C ARG A 24 -6.61 0.14 -15.82
N ASP A 25 -5.96 0.63 -14.78
CA ASP A 25 -5.35 1.96 -14.79
C ASP A 25 -3.88 1.92 -15.24
N GLY A 26 -3.42 0.77 -15.70
CA GLY A 26 -2.06 0.64 -16.24
C GLY A 26 -0.99 0.24 -15.24
N TRP A 27 -1.38 -0.13 -14.03
CA TRP A 27 -0.42 -0.56 -13.02
C TRP A 27 -0.09 -2.04 -13.17
N THR A 28 1.16 -2.38 -12.92
CA THR A 28 1.56 -3.77 -12.77
C THR A 28 1.44 -4.09 -11.29
N VAL A 29 0.57 -5.05 -10.97
CA VAL A 29 0.30 -5.40 -9.58
C VAL A 29 0.92 -6.77 -9.29
N GLU A 30 1.86 -6.79 -8.35
CA GLU A 30 2.41 -8.02 -7.82
C GLU A 30 1.91 -8.21 -6.41
N THR A 31 1.78 -9.46 -5.97
CA THR A 31 1.17 -9.76 -4.69
C THR A 31 2.12 -10.55 -3.80
N HIS A 32 1.92 -10.40 -2.49
CA HIS A 32 2.69 -11.13 -1.49
C HIS A 32 1.78 -11.34 -0.29
N SER A 33 1.76 -12.52 0.28
CA SER A 33 0.76 -12.85 1.31
C SER A 33 1.33 -13.18 2.69
N ASP A 34 2.64 -13.18 2.85
CA ASP A 34 3.27 -13.57 4.12
C ASP A 34 4.00 -12.38 4.73
N GLY A 35 3.57 -11.98 5.93
CA GLY A 35 4.18 -10.86 6.62
C GLY A 35 5.64 -11.08 6.97
N ALA A 36 6.03 -12.33 7.24
CA ALA A 36 7.39 -12.64 7.67
C ALA A 36 8.42 -12.33 6.57
N THR A 37 8.02 -12.41 5.30
CA THR A 37 8.93 -12.18 4.18
C THR A 37 8.59 -10.91 3.41
N ALA A 38 7.72 -10.07 3.95
CA ALA A 38 7.23 -8.88 3.25
C ALA A 38 8.34 -7.86 2.98
N VAL A 39 9.21 -7.61 3.96
CA VAL A 39 10.30 -6.64 3.79
C VAL A 39 11.23 -7.09 2.66
N ALA A 40 11.56 -8.39 2.65
CA ALA A 40 12.40 -8.95 1.59
C ALA A 40 11.73 -8.82 0.22
N ALA A 41 10.41 -8.99 0.17
CA ALA A 41 9.65 -8.85 -1.08
C ALA A 41 9.73 -7.42 -1.61
N VAL A 42 9.62 -6.43 -0.73
CA VAL A 42 9.73 -5.02 -1.12
C VAL A 42 11.12 -4.77 -1.73
N ALA A 43 12.16 -5.28 -1.07
CA ALA A 43 13.52 -5.08 -1.56
C ALA A 43 13.75 -5.74 -2.92
N ALA A 44 13.17 -6.92 -3.12
CA ALA A 44 13.35 -7.67 -4.36
C ALA A 44 12.54 -7.08 -5.52
N LYS A 45 11.32 -6.65 -5.25
CA LYS A 45 10.40 -6.20 -6.29
C LYS A 45 10.56 -4.73 -6.66
N ARG A 46 11.05 -3.94 -5.75
CA ARG A 46 11.27 -2.50 -5.95
C ARG A 46 10.02 -1.79 -6.47
N PRO A 47 8.91 -1.88 -5.73
CA PRO A 47 7.67 -1.25 -6.18
C PRO A 47 7.71 0.27 -6.05
N ASP A 48 6.85 0.94 -6.81
CA ASP A 48 6.66 2.37 -6.65
C ASP A 48 5.76 2.66 -5.46
N ILE A 49 4.81 1.77 -5.21
CA ILE A 49 3.86 1.89 -4.11
C ILE A 49 3.67 0.53 -3.47
N VAL A 50 3.59 0.50 -2.14
CA VAL A 50 3.22 -0.71 -1.41
C VAL A 50 1.83 -0.50 -0.83
N ILE A 51 0.93 -1.48 -1.04
CA ILE A 51 -0.35 -1.53 -0.36
C ILE A 51 -0.22 -2.64 0.67
N LEU A 52 -0.41 -2.32 1.94
CA LEU A 52 -0.03 -3.18 3.05
C LEU A 52 -1.21 -3.38 3.99
N ASP A 53 -1.66 -4.63 4.12
CA ASP A 53 -2.71 -4.97 5.06
C ASP A 53 -2.13 -5.02 6.48
N VAL A 54 -2.92 -4.60 7.45
CA VAL A 54 -2.51 -4.66 8.85
C VAL A 54 -2.49 -6.10 9.36
N MET A 55 -3.54 -6.88 9.00
CA MET A 55 -3.72 -8.23 9.52
C MET A 55 -3.16 -9.27 8.58
N LEU A 56 -1.87 -9.53 8.70
CA LEU A 56 -1.20 -10.52 7.86
C LEU A 56 -0.74 -11.71 8.72
N PRO A 57 -0.59 -12.88 8.12
CA PRO A 57 0.00 -13.99 8.87
C PRO A 57 1.46 -13.71 9.16
N ASN A 58 1.91 -14.17 10.30
CA ASN A 58 3.31 -14.18 10.74
C ASN A 58 3.93 -12.84 11.15
N LYS A 59 3.43 -11.72 10.65
CA LYS A 59 3.96 -10.41 11.05
C LYS A 59 2.94 -9.34 10.69
N SER A 60 2.64 -8.45 11.63
CA SER A 60 1.60 -7.44 11.39
C SER A 60 2.09 -6.37 10.42
N GLY A 61 1.14 -5.73 9.73
CA GLY A 61 1.47 -4.63 8.84
C GLY A 61 2.13 -3.46 9.55
N PHE A 62 1.78 -3.22 10.81
CA PHE A 62 2.43 -2.14 11.57
C PHE A 62 3.92 -2.41 11.76
N ASP A 63 4.27 -3.65 12.06
CA ASP A 63 5.68 -4.02 12.24
C ASP A 63 6.44 -3.93 10.93
N ILE A 64 5.80 -4.36 9.83
CA ILE A 64 6.41 -4.26 8.51
C ILE A 64 6.66 -2.80 8.15
N LEU A 65 5.68 -1.93 8.40
CA LEU A 65 5.80 -0.50 8.13
C LEU A 65 6.98 0.10 8.89
N ARG A 66 7.09 -0.23 10.19
CA ARG A 66 8.20 0.28 10.99
C ARG A 66 9.54 -0.18 10.46
N ASP A 67 9.63 -1.46 10.08
CA ASP A 67 10.88 -1.99 9.53
C ASP A 67 11.27 -1.29 8.24
N LEU A 68 10.30 -1.09 7.35
CA LEU A 68 10.58 -0.41 6.08
C LEU A 68 11.04 1.02 6.31
N ARG A 69 10.38 1.75 7.21
CA ARG A 69 10.75 3.15 7.47
C ARG A 69 12.10 3.26 8.15
N GLY A 70 12.54 2.22 8.84
CA GLY A 70 13.86 2.20 9.44
C GLY A 70 15.00 1.95 8.46
N MET A 71 14.68 1.62 7.22
CA MET A 71 15.69 1.36 6.20
C MET A 71 15.81 2.58 5.30
N ALA A 72 17.03 3.05 5.10
CA ALA A 72 17.26 4.27 4.33
C ALA A 72 16.67 4.20 2.92
N GLU A 73 16.78 3.04 2.28
CA GLU A 73 16.31 2.90 0.90
C GLU A 73 14.78 2.91 0.78
N HIS A 74 14.07 2.77 1.90
CA HIS A 74 12.61 2.76 1.90
C HIS A 74 12.00 3.89 2.72
N SER A 75 12.80 4.86 3.14
CA SER A 75 12.31 5.93 4.00
C SER A 75 11.27 6.81 3.31
N GLU A 76 11.33 6.90 1.98
CA GLU A 76 10.40 7.73 1.20
C GLU A 76 9.44 6.91 0.37
N LEU A 77 9.44 5.60 0.52
CA LEU A 77 8.56 4.72 -0.26
C LEU A 77 7.10 5.03 0.07
N SER A 78 6.26 5.12 -0.95
CA SER A 78 4.83 5.34 -0.73
C SER A 78 4.19 4.06 -0.22
N ILE A 79 3.63 4.12 0.97
CA ILE A 79 2.99 2.97 1.61
C ILE A 79 1.57 3.33 2.01
N LEU A 80 0.61 2.61 1.42
CA LEU A 80 -0.80 2.74 1.74
C LEU A 80 -1.17 1.56 2.62
N MET A 81 -1.68 1.83 3.81
CA MET A 81 -2.05 0.76 4.73
C MET A 81 -3.56 0.53 4.69
N LEU A 82 -3.95 -0.74 4.65
CA LEU A 82 -5.36 -1.15 4.64
C LEU A 82 -5.70 -1.87 5.91
N THR A 83 -6.90 -1.63 6.44
CA THR A 83 -7.36 -2.35 7.62
C THR A 83 -8.87 -2.47 7.61
N ALA A 84 -9.37 -3.57 8.16
CA ALA A 84 -10.81 -3.74 8.39
C ALA A 84 -11.25 -2.94 9.61
N ARG A 85 -10.32 -2.42 10.40
CA ARG A 85 -10.61 -1.70 11.63
C ARG A 85 -10.02 -0.31 11.55
N GLY A 86 -10.87 0.69 11.34
CA GLY A 86 -10.42 2.06 11.16
C GLY A 86 -10.51 2.90 12.42
N GLN A 87 -10.19 2.32 13.57
CA GLN A 87 -10.27 3.06 14.81
C GLN A 87 -9.16 4.11 14.90
N LYS A 88 -9.43 5.13 15.68
CA LYS A 88 -8.49 6.24 15.80
C LYS A 88 -7.11 5.77 16.24
N LYS A 89 -7.04 4.82 17.17
CA LYS A 89 -5.74 4.36 17.65
C LYS A 89 -4.94 3.64 16.57
N ASP A 90 -5.63 2.91 15.68
CA ASP A 90 -4.95 2.24 14.57
C ASP A 90 -4.39 3.26 13.61
N ARG A 91 -5.17 4.30 13.31
CA ARG A 91 -4.73 5.39 12.44
C ARG A 91 -3.55 6.13 13.06
N ASP A 92 -3.64 6.40 14.36
CA ASP A 92 -2.56 7.11 15.06
C ASP A 92 -1.27 6.28 15.05
N MET A 93 -1.39 4.96 15.22
CA MET A 93 -0.22 4.08 15.18
C MET A 93 0.42 4.08 13.79
N ALA A 94 -0.40 4.04 12.75
CA ALA A 94 0.10 4.05 11.37
C ALA A 94 0.80 5.38 11.08
N GLU A 95 0.20 6.47 11.49
CA GLU A 95 0.78 7.80 11.27
C GLU A 95 2.09 7.95 12.02
N ALA A 96 2.13 7.50 13.26
CA ALA A 96 3.37 7.54 14.05
C ALA A 96 4.47 6.70 13.43
N ALA A 97 4.10 5.63 12.73
CA ALA A 97 5.07 4.76 12.07
C ALA A 97 5.47 5.24 10.67
N GLY A 98 4.87 6.33 10.19
CA GLY A 98 5.27 6.94 8.92
C GLY A 98 4.52 6.47 7.69
N VAL A 99 3.25 6.07 7.85
CA VAL A 99 2.44 5.65 6.71
C VAL A 99 2.19 6.83 5.77
N SER A 100 2.11 6.56 4.46
CA SER A 100 1.78 7.60 3.50
C SER A 100 0.28 7.86 3.43
N HIS A 101 -0.52 6.80 3.55
CA HIS A 101 -1.97 6.90 3.50
C HIS A 101 -2.58 5.71 4.23
N PHE A 102 -3.67 5.96 4.96
CA PHE A 102 -4.35 4.93 5.74
C PHE A 102 -5.78 4.81 5.22
N MET A 103 -6.21 3.60 4.89
CA MET A 103 -7.52 3.36 4.32
C MET A 103 -8.21 2.20 5.01
N THR A 104 -9.54 2.29 5.18
CA THR A 104 -10.30 1.21 5.81
C THR A 104 -11.06 0.40 4.76
N LYS A 105 -11.27 -0.88 5.06
CA LYS A 105 -12.12 -1.76 4.28
C LYS A 105 -13.53 -1.69 4.85
N PRO A 106 -14.56 -1.75 4.03
CA PRO A 106 -14.51 -1.80 2.59
C PRO A 106 -14.22 -0.44 1.97
N PHE A 107 -13.62 -0.46 0.80
CA PHE A 107 -13.33 0.76 0.06
C PHE A 107 -14.00 0.68 -1.30
N SER A 108 -14.29 1.84 -1.90
CA SER A 108 -14.83 1.86 -3.25
C SER A 108 -13.68 1.81 -4.27
N ASN A 109 -14.02 1.47 -5.52
CA ASN A 109 -13.03 1.47 -6.59
C ASN A 109 -12.39 2.85 -6.74
N SER A 110 -13.21 3.90 -6.70
CA SER A 110 -12.68 5.25 -6.86
C SER A 110 -11.80 5.67 -5.69
N GLU A 111 -12.13 5.29 -4.47
CA GLU A 111 -11.28 5.60 -3.32
C GLU A 111 -9.89 5.00 -3.48
N MET A 112 -9.84 3.73 -3.88
CA MET A 112 -8.56 3.04 -4.06
C MET A 112 -7.77 3.69 -5.18
N LEU A 113 -8.41 3.93 -6.32
CA LEU A 113 -7.73 4.48 -7.47
C LEU A 113 -7.20 5.88 -7.19
N GLU A 114 -8.02 6.72 -6.54
CA GLU A 114 -7.60 8.08 -6.20
C GLU A 114 -6.42 8.09 -5.24
N ALA A 115 -6.46 7.21 -4.25
CA ALA A 115 -5.38 7.14 -3.27
C ALA A 115 -4.06 6.74 -3.94
N VAL A 116 -4.10 5.73 -4.79
CA VAL A 116 -2.90 5.26 -5.48
C VAL A 116 -2.36 6.34 -6.42
N ARG A 117 -3.24 7.00 -7.17
CA ARG A 117 -2.82 8.06 -8.07
C ARG A 117 -2.22 9.23 -7.31
N ARG A 118 -2.80 9.59 -6.18
CA ARG A 118 -2.27 10.68 -5.36
C ARG A 118 -0.88 10.34 -4.85
N LEU A 119 -0.67 9.12 -4.39
CA LEU A 119 0.63 8.70 -3.90
C LEU A 119 1.67 8.68 -5.00
N ALA A 120 1.25 8.40 -6.22
CA ALA A 120 2.14 8.41 -7.38
C ALA A 120 2.38 9.82 -7.93
N GLY A 121 1.68 10.82 -7.40
CA GLY A 121 1.81 12.18 -7.89
C GLY A 121 1.03 12.49 -9.16
N LEU A 122 0.21 11.57 -9.63
CA LEU A 122 -0.50 11.76 -10.88
C LEU A 122 -1.62 12.79 -10.78
N ASP A 123 -2.35 12.78 -9.66
CA ASP A 123 -3.40 13.78 -9.46
C ASP A 123 -2.82 15.18 -9.35
N ARG A 124 -1.68 15.29 -8.66
CA ARG A 124 -1.04 16.59 -8.52
C ARG A 124 -0.57 17.11 -9.86
N ALA A 125 -0.01 16.24 -10.69
CA ALA A 125 0.42 16.64 -12.03
C ALA A 125 -0.76 17.11 -12.86
N GLN A 126 -1.89 16.40 -12.79
CA GLN A 126 -3.09 16.80 -13.51
C GLN A 126 -3.62 18.13 -13.01
N ALA A 127 -3.61 18.34 -11.71
CA ALA A 127 -4.08 19.59 -11.14
C ALA A 127 -3.22 20.76 -11.60
N ASN A 128 -1.93 20.55 -11.71
CA ASN A 128 -1.02 21.58 -12.18
C ASN A 128 -1.22 21.91 -13.65
N ASP A 129 -1.63 20.94 -14.43
CA ASP A 129 -1.87 21.14 -15.84
C ASP A 129 -3.19 21.83 -16.11
N GLY A 130 -4.10 21.68 -15.20
CA GLY A 130 -5.40 22.30 -15.32
C GLY A 130 -5.39 23.72 -14.84
#